data_ba9a70329db6df82a1a6ac8f0cc2d317
#
_entry.id   ba9a70329db6df82a1a6ac8f0cc2d317
#
_cell.length_a   1.000
_cell.length_b   1.000
_cell.length_c   1.000
_cell.angle_alpha   90.00
_cell.angle_beta   90.00
_cell.angle_gamma   90.00
#
_symmetry.space_group_name_H-M   'P 1'
#
loop_
_entity.id
_entity.type
_entity.pdbx_description
1 polymer ?
#
loop_
_entity_poly.entity_id
_entity_poly.type
_entity_poly.pdbx_seq_one_letter_code
_entity_poly.pdbx_strand_id
1 'polypeptide(L)'
;MTGPALPAGVVPADRALRSVLTSAAAALGVPGCKNALAVPAGRRVVVALVDGLGRSLLKRFGGHAPTLRSAMADGGRVLEVAVPTTTAASLTSLGTGLDVGEHGVVGYDVLDPDRDVVINQLGGWDEATDPVGWQPKPTVFERAAAAGVDAVTVSLPAFERSALTRAGLRGGRFVAGRTLIARAQAAERVMKDARVPTLVYFYVNELDKAGHRDGVGSERWLHALEEIDAAVRRLVDRVPAGTVVLATGDHGMVDVPPSRRVDYAALDEAGELADPALLEGIAHTAGEPRLVQLHFRSDAGPDVRARVRRTWAERYGAHAWVLTRDEAVDAGWFGAVVEDRVRARIGDLLVAVHGDLALYDGRRVPPHAFEMVGQHGAPTRAEREVPLLTWHR
;
A
#
# COMPACT_ATOMS: atom_id res chain seq x y z
N MET A 1 7.68 -2.73 30.55
CA MET A 1 6.29 -2.40 30.14
C MET A 1 6.00 -3.21 28.89
N THR A 2 4.97 -4.02 28.92
CA THR A 2 4.53 -4.77 27.74
C THR A 2 3.97 -3.77 26.73
N GLY A 3 4.56 -3.73 25.53
CA GLY A 3 4.04 -2.92 24.41
C GLY A 3 2.59 -3.28 24.03
N PRO A 4 1.97 -2.55 23.09
CA PRO A 4 0.60 -2.85 22.65
C PRO A 4 0.54 -4.29 22.09
N ALA A 5 -0.64 -4.90 22.21
CA ALA A 5 -0.88 -6.23 21.63
C ALA A 5 -0.57 -6.25 20.15
N LEU A 6 -0.03 -7.37 19.69
CA LEU A 6 0.25 -7.57 18.26
C LEU A 6 -1.06 -7.53 17.46
N PRO A 7 -1.16 -6.69 16.41
CA PRO A 7 -2.37 -6.63 15.61
C PRO A 7 -2.55 -7.92 14.79
N ALA A 8 -3.79 -8.39 14.71
CA ALA A 8 -4.14 -9.53 13.83
C ALA A 8 -3.85 -9.16 12.37
N GLY A 9 -3.24 -10.09 11.64
CA GLY A 9 -2.80 -9.86 10.26
C GLY A 9 -3.84 -10.26 9.22
N VAL A 10 -4.49 -11.41 9.37
CA VAL A 10 -5.47 -11.91 8.40
C VAL A 10 -6.72 -11.04 8.39
N VAL A 11 -6.99 -10.42 7.24
CA VAL A 11 -8.17 -9.56 7.06
C VAL A 11 -9.28 -10.33 6.37
N PRO A 12 -10.49 -10.44 6.97
CA PRO A 12 -11.64 -11.05 6.31
C PRO A 12 -12.00 -10.37 4.99
N ALA A 13 -12.44 -11.13 4.00
CA ALA A 13 -12.68 -10.63 2.65
C ALA A 13 -13.71 -9.49 2.59
N ASP A 14 -14.70 -9.47 3.48
CA ASP A 14 -15.74 -8.43 3.58
C ASP A 14 -15.23 -7.13 4.19
N ARG A 15 -13.97 -7.09 4.65
CA ARG A 15 -13.30 -5.91 5.23
C ARG A 15 -11.95 -5.64 4.59
N ALA A 16 -11.55 -6.38 3.57
CA ALA A 16 -10.22 -6.29 2.99
C ALA A 16 -10.17 -5.38 1.76
N LEU A 17 -9.14 -4.53 1.67
CA LEU A 17 -8.87 -3.71 0.48
C LEU A 17 -8.76 -4.57 -0.79
N ARG A 18 -8.11 -5.76 -0.70
CA ARG A 18 -7.97 -6.69 -1.84
C ARG A 18 -9.30 -7.09 -2.48
N SER A 19 -10.39 -6.95 -1.74
CA SER A 19 -11.74 -7.30 -2.23
C SER A 19 -12.43 -6.20 -3.05
N VAL A 20 -11.86 -5.00 -3.15
CA VAL A 20 -12.53 -3.86 -3.82
C VAL A 20 -12.65 -4.10 -5.32
N LEU A 21 -11.54 -4.35 -6.02
CA LEU A 21 -11.59 -4.60 -7.47
C LEU A 21 -12.26 -5.94 -7.81
N THR A 22 -12.08 -6.99 -7.00
CA THR A 22 -12.78 -8.26 -7.21
C THR A 22 -14.29 -8.13 -7.05
N SER A 23 -14.76 -7.35 -6.04
CA SER A 23 -16.19 -7.08 -5.86
C SER A 23 -16.75 -6.22 -6.99
N ALA A 24 -15.99 -5.21 -7.44
CA ALA A 24 -16.36 -4.39 -8.60
C ALA A 24 -16.48 -5.22 -9.89
N ALA A 25 -15.51 -6.12 -10.14
CA ALA A 25 -15.54 -7.03 -11.28
C ALA A 25 -16.71 -8.03 -11.18
N ALA A 26 -16.97 -8.57 -9.99
CA ALA A 26 -18.13 -9.45 -9.76
C ALA A 26 -19.47 -8.74 -9.99
N ALA A 27 -19.58 -7.46 -9.61
CA ALA A 27 -20.77 -6.63 -9.86
C ALA A 27 -21.02 -6.40 -11.37
N LEU A 28 -19.97 -6.49 -12.19
CA LEU A 28 -20.02 -6.46 -13.66
C LEU A 28 -20.24 -7.85 -14.30
N GLY A 29 -20.35 -8.90 -13.50
CA GLY A 29 -20.58 -10.27 -13.97
C GLY A 29 -19.31 -11.03 -14.36
N VAL A 30 -18.12 -10.61 -13.94
CA VAL A 30 -16.86 -11.31 -14.24
C VAL A 30 -16.82 -12.66 -13.50
N PRO A 31 -16.72 -13.80 -14.24
CA PRO A 31 -16.68 -15.12 -13.62
C PRO A 31 -15.49 -15.31 -12.68
N GLY A 32 -15.69 -16.06 -11.58
CA GLY A 32 -14.64 -16.35 -10.61
C GLY A 32 -14.27 -15.19 -9.69
N CYS A 33 -14.79 -13.97 -9.90
CA CYS A 33 -14.68 -12.87 -8.95
C CYS A 33 -15.78 -12.96 -7.88
N LYS A 34 -15.41 -12.73 -6.61
CA LYS A 34 -16.35 -12.75 -5.49
C LYS A 34 -16.73 -11.33 -5.09
N ASN A 35 -18.02 -11.07 -4.92
CA ASN A 35 -18.54 -9.79 -4.45
C ASN A 35 -18.63 -9.76 -2.91
N ALA A 36 -17.48 -9.82 -2.24
CA ALA A 36 -17.42 -9.84 -0.77
C ALA A 36 -17.87 -8.51 -0.13
N LEU A 37 -17.79 -7.42 -0.88
CA LEU A 37 -18.16 -6.08 -0.40
C LEU A 37 -19.61 -5.69 -0.75
N ALA A 38 -20.41 -6.59 -1.32
CA ALA A 38 -21.78 -6.35 -1.71
C ALA A 38 -21.95 -5.09 -2.61
N VAL A 39 -21.03 -4.91 -3.57
CA VAL A 39 -21.11 -3.85 -4.57
C VAL A 39 -22.37 -4.08 -5.42
N PRO A 40 -23.23 -3.06 -5.61
CA PRO A 40 -24.44 -3.20 -6.41
C PRO A 40 -24.11 -3.68 -7.85
N ALA A 41 -24.93 -4.60 -8.38
CA ALA A 41 -24.79 -5.05 -9.76
C ALA A 41 -25.02 -3.90 -10.75
N GLY A 42 -24.24 -3.83 -11.82
CA GLY A 42 -24.31 -2.75 -12.79
C GLY A 42 -23.53 -3.05 -14.06
N ARG A 43 -23.53 -2.09 -14.97
CA ARG A 43 -22.73 -2.16 -16.21
C ARG A 43 -21.49 -1.26 -16.18
N ARG A 44 -21.38 -0.38 -15.17
CA ARG A 44 -20.29 0.59 -15.04
C ARG A 44 -19.89 0.70 -13.58
N VAL A 45 -18.60 0.47 -13.29
CA VAL A 45 -18.05 0.65 -11.95
C VAL A 45 -16.78 1.48 -12.04
N VAL A 46 -16.70 2.54 -11.23
CA VAL A 46 -15.47 3.31 -11.01
C VAL A 46 -14.94 3.00 -9.62
N VAL A 47 -13.68 2.66 -9.51
CA VAL A 47 -12.94 2.54 -8.25
C VAL A 47 -11.93 3.67 -8.20
N ALA A 48 -12.20 4.69 -7.40
CA ALA A 48 -11.27 5.77 -7.10
C ALA A 48 -10.39 5.35 -5.92
N LEU A 49 -9.10 5.19 -6.15
CA LEU A 49 -8.12 4.97 -5.10
C LEU A 49 -7.38 6.28 -4.83
N VAL A 50 -7.49 6.76 -3.62
CA VAL A 50 -6.79 7.96 -3.12
C VAL A 50 -5.68 7.50 -2.19
N ASP A 51 -4.45 7.58 -2.70
CA ASP A 51 -3.23 7.20 -1.99
C ASP A 51 -3.08 7.98 -0.68
N GLY A 52 -2.86 7.27 0.42
CA GLY A 52 -2.71 7.86 1.75
C GLY A 52 -4.03 8.28 2.43
N LEU A 53 -5.21 7.94 1.87
CA LEU A 53 -6.50 8.28 2.47
C LEU A 53 -6.87 7.30 3.60
N GLY A 54 -6.31 7.51 4.78
CA GLY A 54 -6.68 6.77 5.99
C GLY A 54 -8.04 7.17 6.54
N ARG A 55 -8.75 6.20 7.14
CA ARG A 55 -10.04 6.46 7.82
C ARG A 55 -9.91 7.51 8.92
N SER A 56 -8.86 7.44 9.73
CA SER A 56 -8.62 8.39 10.83
C SER A 56 -8.42 9.81 10.32
N LEU A 57 -7.76 9.98 9.16
CA LEU A 57 -7.53 11.24 8.51
C LEU A 57 -8.82 11.84 7.96
N LEU A 58 -9.63 11.04 7.26
CA LEU A 58 -10.95 11.48 6.79
C LEU A 58 -11.85 11.88 7.96
N LYS A 59 -11.81 11.15 9.09
CA LYS A 59 -12.56 11.53 10.31
C LYS A 59 -12.10 12.86 10.88
N ARG A 60 -10.78 13.10 10.94
CA ARG A 60 -10.19 14.30 11.53
C ARG A 60 -10.39 15.54 10.66
N PHE A 61 -10.19 15.40 9.35
CA PHE A 61 -10.17 16.50 8.39
C PHE A 61 -11.37 16.52 7.43
N GLY A 62 -12.42 15.78 7.72
CA GLY A 62 -13.62 15.68 6.88
C GLY A 62 -14.36 17.00 6.67
N GLY A 63 -14.04 18.08 7.42
CA GLY A 63 -14.50 19.42 7.13
C GLY A 63 -14.03 19.95 5.77
N HIS A 64 -12.83 19.52 5.33
CA HIS A 64 -12.21 19.84 4.05
C HIS A 64 -12.63 18.88 2.92
N ALA A 65 -13.39 17.82 3.23
CA ALA A 65 -13.85 16.82 2.28
C ALA A 65 -15.33 16.48 2.50
N PRO A 66 -16.25 17.43 2.26
CA PRO A 66 -17.67 17.25 2.58
C PRO A 66 -18.32 16.10 1.80
N THR A 67 -17.94 15.85 0.53
CA THR A 67 -18.45 14.74 -0.28
C THR A 67 -18.05 13.38 0.29
N LEU A 68 -16.75 13.22 0.59
CA LEU A 68 -16.21 11.99 1.17
C LEU A 68 -16.76 11.76 2.59
N ARG A 69 -16.85 12.82 3.39
CA ARG A 69 -17.41 12.75 4.75
C ARG A 69 -18.87 12.35 4.74
N SER A 70 -19.69 12.95 3.85
CA SER A 70 -21.11 12.59 3.74
C SER A 70 -21.28 11.12 3.36
N ALA A 71 -20.56 10.65 2.34
CA ALA A 71 -20.61 9.25 1.95
C ALA A 71 -20.16 8.29 3.06
N MET A 72 -19.20 8.71 3.91
CA MET A 72 -18.79 7.92 5.07
C MET A 72 -19.91 7.83 6.12
N ALA A 73 -20.66 8.92 6.33
CA ALA A 73 -21.80 8.96 7.25
C ALA A 73 -23.02 8.19 6.71
N ASP A 74 -23.22 8.21 5.40
CA ASP A 74 -24.37 7.60 4.70
C ASP A 74 -24.17 6.12 4.35
N GLY A 75 -23.47 5.38 5.21
CA GLY A 75 -23.24 3.93 5.05
C GLY A 75 -21.84 3.54 4.58
N GLY A 76 -20.90 4.48 4.67
CA GLY A 76 -19.48 4.17 4.43
C GLY A 76 -18.96 3.09 5.38
N ARG A 77 -18.07 2.26 4.88
CA ARG A 77 -17.48 1.13 5.61
C ARG A 77 -16.00 1.38 5.87
N VAL A 78 -15.45 0.61 6.79
CA VAL A 78 -14.02 0.59 7.08
C VAL A 78 -13.43 -0.69 6.51
N LEU A 79 -12.43 -0.54 5.65
CA LEU A 79 -11.61 -1.64 5.21
C LEU A 79 -10.26 -1.63 5.93
N GLU A 80 -9.60 -2.76 5.91
CA GLU A 80 -8.23 -2.92 6.38
C GLU A 80 -7.34 -3.34 5.21
N VAL A 81 -6.13 -2.80 5.21
CA VAL A 81 -5.08 -3.22 4.28
C VAL A 81 -4.20 -4.28 4.92
N ALA A 82 -3.54 -5.07 4.10
CA ALA A 82 -2.55 -6.04 4.57
C ALA A 82 -1.29 -5.34 5.14
N VAL A 83 -0.42 -6.11 5.76
CA VAL A 83 0.90 -5.67 6.22
C VAL A 83 1.94 -6.18 5.20
N PRO A 84 2.89 -5.32 4.81
CA PRO A 84 3.09 -3.92 5.20
C PRO A 84 2.07 -2.96 4.57
N THR A 85 1.78 -1.85 5.26
CA THR A 85 0.85 -0.82 4.80
C THR A 85 1.53 0.14 3.84
N THR A 86 1.96 -0.35 2.69
CA THR A 86 2.69 0.38 1.66
C THR A 86 1.98 0.29 0.31
N THR A 87 2.07 1.35 -0.49
CA THR A 87 1.45 1.46 -1.81
C THR A 87 1.73 0.23 -2.67
N ALA A 88 2.99 -0.25 -2.73
CA ALA A 88 3.34 -1.38 -3.58
C ALA A 88 2.56 -2.67 -3.21
N ALA A 89 2.51 -3.01 -1.92
CA ALA A 89 1.78 -4.18 -1.42
C ALA A 89 0.26 -4.00 -1.58
N SER A 90 -0.27 -2.84 -1.20
CA SER A 90 -1.69 -2.52 -1.24
C SER A 90 -2.26 -2.50 -2.66
N LEU A 91 -1.57 -1.86 -3.63
CA LEU A 91 -2.02 -1.82 -5.02
C LEU A 91 -1.93 -3.20 -5.68
N THR A 92 -0.93 -3.99 -5.33
CA THR A 92 -0.83 -5.37 -5.85
C THR A 92 -1.92 -6.26 -5.25
N SER A 93 -2.22 -6.13 -3.94
CA SER A 93 -3.34 -6.82 -3.31
C SER A 93 -4.68 -6.43 -3.94
N LEU A 94 -4.90 -5.14 -4.17
CA LEU A 94 -6.09 -4.61 -4.84
C LEU A 94 -6.23 -5.18 -6.26
N GLY A 95 -5.14 -5.13 -7.04
CA GLY A 95 -5.14 -5.50 -8.46
C GLY A 95 -5.21 -7.00 -8.72
N THR A 96 -4.77 -7.85 -7.77
CA THR A 96 -4.85 -9.31 -7.88
C THR A 96 -6.05 -9.91 -7.14
N GLY A 97 -6.52 -9.23 -6.09
CA GLY A 97 -7.51 -9.76 -5.15
C GLY A 97 -6.92 -10.78 -4.17
N LEU A 98 -5.59 -10.79 -4.01
CA LEU A 98 -4.84 -11.74 -3.20
C LEU A 98 -4.18 -11.06 -1.99
N ASP A 99 -3.79 -11.88 -1.01
CA ASP A 99 -2.96 -11.43 0.09
C ASP A 99 -1.47 -11.31 -0.32
N VAL A 100 -0.71 -10.56 0.45
CA VAL A 100 0.71 -10.27 0.22
C VAL A 100 1.55 -11.55 0.08
N GLY A 101 1.27 -12.56 0.92
CA GLY A 101 1.94 -13.86 0.89
C GLY A 101 1.69 -14.68 -0.38
N GLU A 102 0.66 -14.35 -1.14
CA GLU A 102 0.34 -15.02 -2.41
C GLU A 102 0.92 -14.27 -3.61
N HIS A 103 0.79 -12.92 -3.65
CA HIS A 103 1.27 -12.14 -4.79
C HIS A 103 2.77 -11.79 -4.71
N GLY A 104 3.36 -11.73 -3.52
CA GLY A 104 4.81 -11.66 -3.32
C GLY A 104 5.45 -10.26 -3.38
N VAL A 105 4.66 -9.19 -3.34
CA VAL A 105 5.15 -7.81 -3.13
C VAL A 105 5.06 -7.52 -1.63
N VAL A 106 6.11 -7.84 -0.88
CA VAL A 106 6.12 -7.94 0.58
C VAL A 106 6.68 -6.69 1.28
N GLY A 107 6.82 -5.58 0.59
CA GLY A 107 7.34 -4.32 1.14
C GLY A 107 7.64 -3.28 0.09
N TYR A 108 8.19 -2.15 0.54
CA TYR A 108 8.72 -1.09 -0.31
C TYR A 108 10.07 -1.51 -0.92
N ASP A 109 11.01 -1.91 -0.07
CA ASP A 109 12.28 -2.54 -0.45
C ASP A 109 12.21 -4.04 -0.13
N VAL A 110 12.50 -4.89 -1.10
CA VAL A 110 12.33 -6.35 -0.99
C VAL A 110 13.57 -7.06 -1.53
N LEU A 111 14.06 -8.05 -0.77
CA LEU A 111 15.16 -8.91 -1.23
C LEU A 111 14.69 -9.80 -2.39
N ASP A 112 15.45 -9.81 -3.46
CA ASP A 112 15.44 -10.87 -4.46
C ASP A 112 16.45 -11.95 -4.02
N PRO A 113 15.98 -13.07 -3.47
CA PRO A 113 16.88 -14.07 -2.91
C PRO A 113 17.69 -14.82 -3.98
N ASP A 114 17.22 -14.87 -5.22
CA ASP A 114 17.91 -15.56 -6.31
C ASP A 114 19.12 -14.76 -6.84
N ARG A 115 19.05 -13.43 -6.72
CA ARG A 115 20.12 -12.52 -7.17
C ARG A 115 20.88 -11.85 -6.02
N ASP A 116 20.45 -12.06 -4.78
CA ASP A 116 21.04 -11.44 -3.58
C ASP A 116 21.07 -9.90 -3.63
N VAL A 117 20.00 -9.29 -4.15
CA VAL A 117 19.86 -7.83 -4.27
C VAL A 117 18.54 -7.34 -3.70
N VAL A 118 18.52 -6.13 -3.17
CA VAL A 118 17.29 -5.48 -2.67
C VAL A 118 16.72 -4.57 -3.76
N ILE A 119 15.45 -4.77 -4.07
CA ILE A 119 14.72 -4.09 -5.14
C ILE A 119 13.65 -3.19 -4.52
N ASN A 120 13.65 -1.92 -4.91
CA ASN A 120 12.56 -1.01 -4.55
C ASN A 120 11.32 -1.30 -5.40
N GLN A 121 10.25 -1.78 -4.77
CA GLN A 121 9.04 -2.25 -5.45
C GLN A 121 8.14 -1.13 -5.97
N LEU A 122 8.36 0.12 -5.56
CA LEU A 122 7.55 1.24 -6.05
C LEU A 122 8.08 1.82 -7.35
N GLY A 123 9.36 2.14 -7.42
CA GLY A 123 9.95 2.81 -8.58
C GLY A 123 11.37 2.40 -8.96
N GLY A 124 12.01 1.53 -8.17
CA GLY A 124 13.40 1.12 -8.33
C GLY A 124 13.59 -0.30 -8.87
N TRP A 125 12.66 -0.81 -9.65
CA TRP A 125 12.82 -2.10 -10.33
C TRP A 125 13.91 -1.99 -11.39
N ASP A 126 14.87 -2.89 -11.32
CA ASP A 126 15.92 -2.96 -12.33
C ASP A 126 15.45 -3.73 -13.59
N GLU A 127 16.24 -3.60 -14.69
CA GLU A 127 15.92 -4.23 -15.98
C GLU A 127 15.94 -5.76 -15.92
N ALA A 128 16.67 -6.34 -14.97
CA ALA A 128 16.76 -7.80 -14.80
C ALA A 128 15.57 -8.40 -14.06
N THR A 129 14.72 -7.56 -13.43
CA THR A 129 13.53 -8.02 -12.72
C THR A 129 12.30 -7.95 -13.62
N ASP A 130 11.82 -9.10 -14.10
CA ASP A 130 10.53 -9.16 -14.81
C ASP A 130 9.37 -9.01 -13.82
N PRO A 131 8.55 -7.94 -13.92
CA PRO A 131 7.43 -7.73 -13.02
C PRO A 131 6.34 -8.82 -13.10
N VAL A 132 6.19 -9.45 -14.27
CA VAL A 132 5.20 -10.54 -14.46
C VAL A 132 5.72 -11.83 -13.86
N GLY A 133 7.00 -12.14 -14.01
CA GLY A 133 7.63 -13.27 -13.33
C GLY A 133 7.69 -13.10 -11.81
N TRP A 134 7.93 -11.86 -11.34
CA TRP A 134 7.92 -11.54 -9.92
C TRP A 134 6.54 -11.74 -9.28
N GLN A 135 5.48 -11.28 -9.95
CA GLN A 135 4.08 -11.46 -9.55
C GLN A 135 3.33 -12.23 -10.67
N PRO A 136 3.34 -13.59 -10.66
CA PRO A 136 2.80 -14.38 -11.75
C PRO A 136 1.28 -14.63 -11.67
N LYS A 137 0.63 -14.21 -10.58
CA LYS A 137 -0.82 -14.44 -10.40
C LYS A 137 -1.62 -13.53 -11.33
N PRO A 138 -2.72 -14.04 -11.91
CA PRO A 138 -3.60 -13.24 -12.74
C PRO A 138 -4.17 -12.04 -11.99
N THR A 139 -4.22 -10.88 -12.65
CA THR A 139 -4.85 -9.68 -12.10
C THR A 139 -6.38 -9.72 -12.28
N VAL A 140 -7.07 -8.86 -11.56
CA VAL A 140 -8.51 -8.64 -11.74
C VAL A 140 -8.79 -8.10 -13.16
N PHE A 141 -7.90 -7.27 -13.69
CA PHE A 141 -8.05 -6.71 -15.03
C PHE A 141 -7.88 -7.74 -16.15
N GLU A 142 -6.94 -8.67 -16.01
CA GLU A 142 -6.82 -9.80 -16.94
C GLU A 142 -8.09 -10.65 -16.94
N ARG A 143 -8.65 -10.95 -15.75
CA ARG A 143 -9.91 -11.69 -15.62
C ARG A 143 -11.10 -10.90 -16.19
N ALA A 144 -11.16 -9.59 -15.96
CA ALA A 144 -12.21 -8.72 -16.50
C ALA A 144 -12.14 -8.65 -18.02
N ALA A 145 -10.97 -8.44 -18.60
CA ALA A 145 -10.76 -8.40 -20.05
C ALA A 145 -11.13 -9.75 -20.72
N ALA A 146 -10.75 -10.89 -20.11
CA ALA A 146 -11.12 -12.22 -20.60
C ALA A 146 -12.63 -12.45 -20.57
N ALA A 147 -13.38 -11.76 -19.70
CA ALA A 147 -14.84 -11.80 -19.62
C ALA A 147 -15.53 -10.73 -20.50
N GLY A 148 -14.79 -10.01 -21.36
CA GLY A 148 -15.35 -8.96 -22.24
C GLY A 148 -15.69 -7.65 -21.54
N VAL A 149 -15.17 -7.41 -20.32
CA VAL A 149 -15.28 -6.14 -19.61
C VAL A 149 -14.15 -5.21 -20.03
N ASP A 150 -14.45 -3.97 -20.39
CA ASP A 150 -13.44 -2.94 -20.65
C ASP A 150 -12.82 -2.48 -19.33
N ALA A 151 -11.65 -3.03 -19.00
CA ALA A 151 -10.88 -2.67 -17.83
C ALA A 151 -9.93 -1.51 -18.13
N VAL A 152 -10.02 -0.42 -17.38
CA VAL A 152 -9.32 0.83 -17.69
C VAL A 152 -8.62 1.37 -16.45
N THR A 153 -7.31 1.59 -16.55
CA THR A 153 -6.56 2.37 -15.57
C THR A 153 -6.51 3.82 -16.03
N VAL A 154 -6.97 4.74 -15.18
CA VAL A 154 -6.84 6.20 -15.38
C VAL A 154 -5.86 6.73 -14.35
N SER A 155 -4.66 7.14 -14.80
CA SER A 155 -3.58 7.54 -13.90
C SER A 155 -2.61 8.53 -14.55
N LEU A 156 -1.50 8.83 -13.86
CA LEU A 156 -0.41 9.65 -14.39
C LEU A 156 0.34 8.92 -15.51
N PRO A 157 0.80 9.63 -16.57
CA PRO A 157 1.51 9.00 -17.70
C PRO A 157 2.73 8.17 -17.28
N ALA A 158 3.44 8.60 -16.23
CA ALA A 158 4.64 7.91 -15.75
C ALA A 158 4.36 6.47 -15.24
N PHE A 159 3.12 6.17 -14.88
CA PHE A 159 2.76 4.85 -14.35
C PHE A 159 2.31 3.85 -15.40
N GLU A 160 2.08 4.28 -16.65
CA GLU A 160 1.59 3.40 -17.72
C GLU A 160 2.47 2.15 -17.91
N ARG A 161 3.79 2.35 -17.89
CA ARG A 161 4.79 1.29 -18.10
C ARG A 161 5.57 0.94 -16.85
N SER A 162 5.16 1.47 -15.67
CA SER A 162 5.88 1.17 -14.44
C SER A 162 5.83 -0.33 -14.14
N ALA A 163 6.89 -0.83 -13.51
CA ALA A 163 6.97 -2.24 -13.14
C ALA A 163 5.83 -2.64 -12.18
N LEU A 164 5.47 -1.77 -11.22
CA LEU A 164 4.36 -2.00 -10.31
C LEU A 164 3.01 -2.13 -11.06
N THR A 165 2.75 -1.28 -12.06
CA THR A 165 1.53 -1.40 -12.90
C THR A 165 1.54 -2.71 -13.67
N ARG A 166 2.69 -3.12 -14.23
CA ARG A 166 2.86 -4.40 -14.92
C ARG A 166 2.72 -5.60 -13.99
N ALA A 167 3.16 -5.50 -12.74
CA ALA A 167 3.01 -6.55 -11.75
C ALA A 167 1.56 -6.69 -11.27
N GLY A 168 0.96 -5.59 -10.78
CA GLY A 168 -0.29 -5.65 -10.02
C GLY A 168 -1.55 -5.26 -10.80
N LEU A 169 -1.46 -4.50 -11.91
CA LEU A 169 -2.60 -3.86 -12.59
C LEU A 169 -2.62 -4.09 -14.11
N ARG A 170 -1.86 -5.08 -14.60
CA ARG A 170 -1.83 -5.43 -16.03
C ARG A 170 -3.17 -6.00 -16.52
N GLY A 171 -3.39 -6.01 -17.82
CA GLY A 171 -4.54 -6.64 -18.49
C GLY A 171 -5.65 -5.70 -18.93
N GLY A 172 -5.59 -4.42 -18.51
CA GLY A 172 -6.47 -3.35 -18.95
C GLY A 172 -5.76 -2.36 -19.88
N ARG A 173 -6.54 -1.48 -20.52
CA ARG A 173 -5.98 -0.32 -21.23
C ARG A 173 -5.69 0.82 -20.27
N PHE A 174 -4.76 1.69 -20.64
CA PHE A 174 -4.35 2.83 -19.84
C PHE A 174 -4.79 4.15 -20.47
N VAL A 175 -5.32 5.07 -19.66
CA VAL A 175 -5.70 6.43 -20.07
C VAL A 175 -4.97 7.41 -19.17
N ALA A 176 -4.02 8.12 -19.76
CA ALA A 176 -3.18 9.06 -19.04
C ALA A 176 -3.83 10.43 -18.81
N GLY A 177 -3.60 11.01 -17.64
CA GLY A 177 -3.94 12.40 -17.34
C GLY A 177 -2.90 13.05 -16.42
N ARG A 178 -2.30 14.17 -16.82
CA ARG A 178 -1.21 14.81 -16.06
C ARG A 178 -1.69 15.50 -14.78
N THR A 179 -2.90 16.01 -14.75
CA THR A 179 -3.51 16.68 -13.60
C THR A 179 -4.67 15.87 -13.05
N LEU A 180 -5.03 16.08 -11.79
CA LEU A 180 -6.16 15.42 -11.15
C LEU A 180 -7.46 15.66 -11.95
N ILE A 181 -7.71 16.91 -12.37
CA ILE A 181 -8.89 17.25 -13.16
C ILE A 181 -8.88 16.56 -14.53
N ALA A 182 -7.73 16.45 -15.21
CA ALA A 182 -7.62 15.75 -16.49
C ALA A 182 -7.91 14.25 -16.34
N ARG A 183 -7.45 13.63 -15.26
CA ARG A 183 -7.75 12.22 -14.93
C ARG A 183 -9.24 12.02 -14.63
N ALA A 184 -9.85 12.91 -13.82
CA ALA A 184 -11.28 12.84 -13.52
C ALA A 184 -12.12 12.98 -14.80
N GLN A 185 -11.77 13.92 -15.69
CA GLN A 185 -12.42 14.08 -17.00
C GLN A 185 -12.21 12.86 -17.91
N ALA A 186 -11.05 12.21 -17.85
CA ALA A 186 -10.78 11.00 -18.61
C ALA A 186 -11.66 9.83 -18.11
N ALA A 187 -11.77 9.62 -16.80
CA ALA A 187 -12.66 8.62 -16.23
C ALA A 187 -14.13 8.88 -16.59
N GLU A 188 -14.56 10.14 -16.54
CA GLU A 188 -15.91 10.59 -16.97
C GLU A 188 -16.17 10.24 -18.44
N ARG A 189 -15.23 10.54 -19.37
CA ARG A 189 -15.36 10.21 -20.78
C ARG A 189 -15.44 8.70 -21.01
N VAL A 190 -14.55 7.93 -20.39
CA VAL A 190 -14.57 6.46 -20.46
C VAL A 190 -15.94 5.91 -20.07
N MET A 191 -16.53 6.41 -18.99
CA MET A 191 -17.84 5.96 -18.54
C MET A 191 -18.98 6.37 -19.46
N LYS A 192 -18.94 7.57 -20.06
CA LYS A 192 -19.93 8.05 -21.03
C LYS A 192 -19.88 7.28 -22.34
N ASP A 193 -18.68 6.96 -22.80
CA ASP A 193 -18.46 6.29 -24.08
C ASP A 193 -18.59 4.75 -23.99
N ALA A 194 -18.75 4.20 -22.78
CA ALA A 194 -18.81 2.77 -22.51
C ALA A 194 -19.96 2.08 -23.28
N ARG A 195 -19.63 1.09 -24.11
CA ARG A 195 -20.59 0.26 -24.88
C ARG A 195 -20.75 -1.14 -24.30
N VAL A 196 -19.74 -1.61 -23.60
CA VAL A 196 -19.69 -2.91 -22.89
C VAL A 196 -19.61 -2.67 -21.37
N PRO A 197 -19.81 -3.68 -20.54
CA PRO A 197 -19.53 -3.54 -19.11
C PRO A 197 -18.11 -2.98 -18.91
N THR A 198 -17.96 -1.97 -18.04
CA THR A 198 -16.71 -1.19 -17.93
C THR A 198 -16.32 -1.00 -16.47
N LEU A 199 -15.06 -1.33 -16.17
CA LEU A 199 -14.39 -1.13 -14.87
C LEU A 199 -13.30 -0.08 -15.01
N VAL A 200 -13.42 1.05 -14.33
CA VAL A 200 -12.38 2.07 -14.26
C VAL A 200 -11.71 2.03 -12.89
N TYR A 201 -10.40 1.91 -12.88
CA TYR A 201 -9.53 2.21 -11.74
C TYR A 201 -8.98 3.63 -11.93
N PHE A 202 -9.35 4.52 -11.04
CA PHE A 202 -8.97 5.94 -11.03
C PHE A 202 -8.02 6.20 -9.87
N TYR A 203 -6.74 6.46 -10.15
CA TYR A 203 -5.69 6.60 -9.15
C TYR A 203 -5.29 8.06 -8.93
N VAL A 204 -5.19 8.42 -7.63
CA VAL A 204 -4.89 9.77 -7.15
C VAL A 204 -3.81 9.68 -6.07
N ASN A 205 -2.66 10.34 -6.24
CA ASN A 205 -1.53 10.29 -5.32
C ASN A 205 -1.10 11.64 -4.74
N GLU A 206 -1.87 12.67 -4.97
CA GLU A 206 -1.57 14.04 -4.52
C GLU A 206 -1.58 14.15 -3.00
N LEU A 207 -2.48 13.42 -2.32
CA LEU A 207 -2.63 13.49 -0.87
C LEU A 207 -1.43 12.87 -0.15
N ASP A 208 -1.02 11.68 -0.58
CA ASP A 208 0.15 10.97 -0.06
C ASP A 208 1.43 11.80 -0.23
N LYS A 209 1.66 12.32 -1.44
CA LYS A 209 2.81 13.19 -1.73
C LYS A 209 2.86 14.43 -0.84
N ALA A 210 1.72 15.07 -0.62
CA ALA A 210 1.63 16.23 0.27
C ALA A 210 1.93 15.83 1.72
N GLY A 211 1.41 14.67 2.16
CA GLY A 211 1.66 14.13 3.48
C GLY A 211 3.13 13.81 3.73
N HIS A 212 3.78 13.09 2.83
CA HIS A 212 5.21 12.78 2.93
C HIS A 212 6.06 14.05 3.04
N ARG A 213 5.76 15.05 2.24
CA ARG A 213 6.56 16.28 2.14
C ARG A 213 6.33 17.24 3.29
N ASP A 214 5.06 17.55 3.59
CA ASP A 214 4.69 18.69 4.44
C ASP A 214 3.95 18.24 5.72
N GLY A 215 3.60 16.95 5.84
CA GLY A 215 2.85 16.36 6.95
C GLY A 215 1.34 16.43 6.78
N VAL A 216 0.67 15.59 7.55
CA VAL A 216 -0.79 15.49 7.59
C VAL A 216 -1.41 16.74 8.21
N GLY A 217 -2.40 17.33 7.53
CA GLY A 217 -3.07 18.55 8.00
C GLY A 217 -2.29 19.84 7.72
N SER A 218 -1.16 19.77 7.01
CA SER A 218 -0.50 20.95 6.46
C SER A 218 -1.41 21.64 5.43
N GLU A 219 -1.17 22.93 5.17
CA GLU A 219 -1.94 23.69 4.18
C GLU A 219 -1.98 22.99 2.82
N ARG A 220 -0.84 22.47 2.35
CA ARG A 220 -0.75 21.73 1.09
C ARG A 220 -1.52 20.42 1.12
N TRP A 221 -1.47 19.70 2.22
CA TRP A 221 -2.21 18.44 2.38
C TRP A 221 -3.73 18.70 2.41
N LEU A 222 -4.18 19.74 3.12
CA LEU A 222 -5.59 20.14 3.17
C LEU A 222 -6.09 20.58 1.79
N HIS A 223 -5.30 21.37 1.05
CA HIS A 223 -5.63 21.76 -0.32
C HIS A 223 -5.75 20.52 -1.25
N ALA A 224 -4.81 19.58 -1.16
CA ALA A 224 -4.90 18.34 -1.91
C ALA A 224 -6.18 17.54 -1.58
N LEU A 225 -6.56 17.47 -0.30
CA LEU A 225 -7.79 16.82 0.13
C LEU A 225 -9.05 17.50 -0.45
N GLU A 226 -9.09 18.83 -0.47
CA GLU A 226 -10.17 19.61 -1.05
C GLU A 226 -10.30 19.40 -2.57
N GLU A 227 -9.17 19.41 -3.29
CA GLU A 227 -9.14 19.13 -4.74
C GLU A 227 -9.62 17.70 -5.04
N ILE A 228 -9.24 16.72 -4.22
CA ILE A 228 -9.67 15.33 -4.35
C ILE A 228 -11.17 15.20 -4.09
N ASP A 229 -11.69 15.82 -3.04
CA ASP A 229 -13.14 15.83 -2.76
C ASP A 229 -13.93 16.42 -3.94
N ALA A 230 -13.46 17.53 -4.49
CA ALA A 230 -14.07 18.17 -5.66
C ALA A 230 -14.00 17.27 -6.91
N ALA A 231 -12.89 16.56 -7.13
CA ALA A 231 -12.73 15.63 -8.26
C ALA A 231 -13.67 14.41 -8.13
N VAL A 232 -13.77 13.83 -6.93
CA VAL A 232 -14.69 12.72 -6.65
C VAL A 232 -16.15 13.17 -6.81
N ARG A 233 -16.53 14.32 -6.24
CA ARG A 233 -17.87 14.90 -6.43
C ARG A 233 -18.20 15.09 -7.89
N ARG A 234 -17.29 15.70 -8.67
CA ARG A 234 -17.46 15.87 -10.09
C ARG A 234 -17.68 14.54 -10.81
N LEU A 235 -16.86 13.52 -10.48
CA LEU A 235 -16.98 12.20 -11.06
C LEU A 235 -18.36 11.60 -10.78
N VAL A 236 -18.80 11.60 -9.51
CA VAL A 236 -20.13 11.15 -9.11
C VAL A 236 -21.25 11.87 -9.85
N ASP A 237 -21.16 13.20 -9.99
CA ASP A 237 -22.19 14.01 -10.65
C ASP A 237 -22.25 13.82 -12.16
N ARG A 238 -21.16 13.43 -12.81
CA ARG A 238 -21.00 13.45 -14.27
C ARG A 238 -21.03 12.08 -14.94
N VAL A 239 -20.82 10.99 -14.19
CA VAL A 239 -20.97 9.64 -14.75
C VAL A 239 -22.43 9.35 -15.11
N PRO A 240 -22.71 8.50 -16.12
CA PRO A 240 -24.07 8.12 -16.49
C PRO A 240 -24.83 7.45 -15.35
N ALA A 241 -26.16 7.57 -15.37
CA ALA A 241 -27.02 6.82 -14.45
C ALA A 241 -26.77 5.30 -14.53
N GLY A 242 -26.91 4.60 -13.41
CA GLY A 242 -26.58 3.18 -13.26
C GLY A 242 -25.06 2.91 -13.12
N THR A 243 -24.24 3.96 -12.87
CA THR A 243 -22.84 3.80 -12.54
C THR A 243 -22.64 3.69 -11.02
N VAL A 244 -21.90 2.70 -10.58
CA VAL A 244 -21.42 2.60 -9.18
C VAL A 244 -20.07 3.28 -9.10
N VAL A 245 -19.90 4.20 -8.15
CA VAL A 245 -18.61 4.82 -7.83
C VAL A 245 -18.20 4.39 -6.44
N LEU A 246 -17.03 3.81 -6.33
CA LEU A 246 -16.38 3.45 -5.08
C LEU A 246 -15.18 4.39 -4.86
N ALA A 247 -14.93 4.82 -3.63
CA ALA A 247 -13.69 5.50 -3.26
C ALA A 247 -13.10 4.86 -2.01
N THR A 248 -11.77 4.67 -2.02
CA THR A 248 -11.03 4.08 -0.90
C THR A 248 -9.60 4.63 -0.87
N GLY A 249 -8.85 4.35 0.22
CA GLY A 249 -7.40 4.52 0.28
C GLY A 249 -6.67 3.20 0.13
N ASP A 250 -5.37 3.24 -0.01
CA ASP A 250 -4.47 2.08 0.02
C ASP A 250 -3.74 1.91 1.35
N HIS A 251 -3.62 2.97 2.11
CA HIS A 251 -3.16 3.04 3.51
C HIS A 251 -3.54 4.39 4.13
N GLY A 252 -3.31 4.52 5.44
CA GLY A 252 -3.31 5.80 6.13
C GLY A 252 -1.89 6.34 6.29
N MET A 253 -1.74 7.39 7.10
CA MET A 253 -0.46 8.06 7.31
C MET A 253 -0.35 8.60 8.74
N VAL A 254 0.87 8.66 9.26
CA VAL A 254 1.21 9.28 10.54
C VAL A 254 2.40 10.21 10.37
N ASP A 255 2.42 11.34 11.05
CA ASP A 255 3.57 12.24 11.05
C ASP A 255 4.62 11.75 12.05
N VAL A 256 5.88 11.81 11.63
CA VAL A 256 7.03 11.47 12.47
C VAL A 256 7.90 12.72 12.64
N PRO A 257 8.06 13.23 13.88
CA PRO A 257 8.86 14.43 14.09
C PRO A 257 10.35 14.18 13.79
N PRO A 258 11.14 15.19 13.41
CA PRO A 258 12.54 15.04 13.03
C PRO A 258 13.39 14.29 14.07
N SER A 259 13.15 14.53 15.36
CA SER A 259 13.86 13.89 16.47
C SER A 259 13.56 12.37 16.62
N ARG A 260 12.57 11.87 15.88
CA ARG A 260 12.14 10.47 15.87
C ARG A 260 12.41 9.75 14.54
N ARG A 261 13.13 10.41 13.64
CA ARG A 261 13.64 9.82 12.39
C ARG A 261 15.05 9.37 12.65
N VAL A 262 15.22 8.10 12.91
CA VAL A 262 16.47 7.53 13.43
C VAL A 262 17.21 6.78 12.35
N ASP A 263 18.49 7.11 12.16
CA ASP A 263 19.41 6.30 11.39
C ASP A 263 19.98 5.19 12.31
N TYR A 264 19.49 3.96 12.14
CA TYR A 264 19.98 2.82 12.89
C TYR A 264 21.33 2.27 12.38
N ALA A 265 21.77 2.75 11.22
CA ALA A 265 23.02 2.40 10.59
C ALA A 265 23.98 3.59 10.49
N ALA A 266 23.79 4.60 11.36
CA ALA A 266 24.64 5.77 11.42
C ALA A 266 26.11 5.38 11.57
N LEU A 267 26.99 6.11 10.90
CA LEU A 267 28.44 5.95 11.00
C LEU A 267 28.99 6.97 12.01
N ASP A 268 30.02 6.56 12.76
CA ASP A 268 30.79 7.44 13.62
C ASP A 268 31.83 8.26 12.84
N GLU A 269 32.66 9.02 13.55
CA GLU A 269 33.72 9.84 12.93
C GLU A 269 34.80 9.02 12.21
N ALA A 270 34.95 7.74 12.56
CA ALA A 270 35.88 6.82 11.91
C ALA A 270 35.27 6.14 10.66
N GLY A 271 34.00 6.36 10.40
CA GLY A 271 33.25 5.72 9.30
C GLY A 271 32.78 4.30 9.63
N GLU A 272 32.82 3.91 10.92
CA GLU A 272 32.32 2.63 11.41
C GLU A 272 30.88 2.77 11.92
N LEU A 273 30.13 1.65 11.99
CA LEU A 273 28.79 1.67 12.55
C LEU A 273 28.81 2.14 14.02
N ALA A 274 28.04 3.17 14.33
CA ALA A 274 27.91 3.69 15.70
C ALA A 274 27.28 2.64 16.65
N ASP A 275 26.44 1.75 16.14
CA ASP A 275 25.86 0.63 16.90
C ASP A 275 25.95 -0.67 16.06
N PRO A 276 27.14 -1.30 15.97
CA PRO A 276 27.34 -2.49 15.15
C PRO A 276 26.52 -3.70 15.61
N ALA A 277 26.07 -3.72 16.86
CA ALA A 277 25.28 -4.83 17.40
C ALA A 277 23.87 -4.93 16.79
N LEU A 278 23.32 -3.86 16.22
CA LEU A 278 22.06 -3.87 15.49
C LEU A 278 22.16 -4.60 14.15
N LEU A 279 23.35 -4.66 13.57
CA LEU A 279 23.57 -5.19 12.22
C LEU A 279 24.55 -6.37 12.19
N GLU A 280 24.88 -6.95 13.34
CA GLU A 280 25.75 -8.13 13.44
C GLU A 280 25.15 -9.29 12.60
N GLY A 281 25.92 -9.79 11.63
CA GLY A 281 25.49 -10.90 10.78
C GLY A 281 24.35 -10.57 9.80
N ILE A 282 23.94 -9.32 9.64
CA ILE A 282 22.97 -8.88 8.62
C ILE A 282 23.67 -8.75 7.28
N ALA A 283 23.10 -9.37 6.24
CA ALA A 283 23.49 -9.22 4.86
C ALA A 283 22.77 -8.03 4.20
N HIS A 284 21.45 -7.97 4.35
CA HIS A 284 20.66 -6.92 3.74
C HIS A 284 19.64 -6.33 4.72
N THR A 285 19.41 -5.04 4.57
CA THR A 285 18.29 -4.33 5.18
C THR A 285 17.27 -4.01 4.09
N ALA A 286 15.99 -4.16 4.39
CA ALA A 286 14.88 -3.98 3.46
C ALA A 286 13.64 -3.44 4.20
N GLY A 287 12.48 -3.45 3.56
CA GLY A 287 11.23 -2.94 4.10
C GLY A 287 11.08 -1.43 3.91
N GLU A 288 10.48 -0.78 4.85
CA GLU A 288 10.22 0.66 4.88
C GLU A 288 10.52 1.24 6.28
N PRO A 289 10.63 2.56 6.45
CA PRO A 289 11.03 3.17 7.73
C PRO A 289 10.15 2.82 8.93
N ARG A 290 8.93 2.33 8.71
CA ARG A 290 8.02 1.92 9.77
C ARG A 290 7.86 0.40 9.91
N LEU A 291 8.45 -0.36 8.97
CA LEU A 291 8.55 -1.82 9.04
C LEU A 291 9.86 -2.28 8.42
N VAL A 292 10.93 -2.22 9.19
CA VAL A 292 12.25 -2.66 8.75
C VAL A 292 12.28 -4.18 8.67
N GLN A 293 12.89 -4.68 7.60
CA GLN A 293 13.14 -6.11 7.37
C GLN A 293 14.65 -6.37 7.32
N LEU A 294 15.13 -7.29 8.12
CA LEU A 294 16.53 -7.64 8.23
C LEU A 294 16.75 -9.06 7.73
N HIS A 295 17.69 -9.24 6.81
CA HIS A 295 18.07 -10.52 6.25
C HIS A 295 19.45 -10.90 6.75
N PHE A 296 19.56 -12.02 7.46
CA PHE A 296 20.83 -12.50 7.95
C PHE A 296 21.66 -13.15 6.85
N ARG A 297 22.99 -13.08 7.00
CA ARG A 297 23.89 -13.91 6.22
C ARG A 297 23.63 -15.39 6.50
N SER A 298 23.90 -16.22 5.52
CA SER A 298 23.69 -17.68 5.65
C SER A 298 24.54 -18.33 6.75
N ASP A 299 25.70 -17.72 7.06
CA ASP A 299 26.60 -18.17 8.14
C ASP A 299 26.24 -17.63 9.53
N ALA A 300 25.25 -16.76 9.64
CA ALA A 300 24.79 -16.23 10.91
C ALA A 300 24.07 -17.32 11.73
N GLY A 301 24.77 -17.86 12.74
CA GLY A 301 24.25 -18.92 13.62
C GLY A 301 23.12 -18.44 14.54
N PRO A 302 22.43 -19.38 15.22
CA PRO A 302 21.30 -19.07 16.09
C PRO A 302 21.62 -18.05 17.21
N ASP A 303 22.83 -18.10 17.76
CA ASP A 303 23.24 -17.18 18.84
C ASP A 303 23.37 -15.74 18.34
N VAL A 304 23.91 -15.54 17.13
CA VAL A 304 23.99 -14.22 16.49
C VAL A 304 22.57 -13.67 16.25
N ARG A 305 21.70 -14.48 15.65
CA ARG A 305 20.30 -14.11 15.39
C ARG A 305 19.56 -13.74 16.69
N ALA A 306 19.76 -14.51 17.75
CA ALA A 306 19.17 -14.24 19.06
C ALA A 306 19.72 -12.96 19.72
N ARG A 307 21.04 -12.68 19.58
CA ARG A 307 21.64 -11.42 20.08
C ARG A 307 21.06 -10.22 19.36
N VAL A 308 21.07 -10.22 18.02
CA VAL A 308 20.55 -9.12 17.23
C VAL A 308 19.09 -8.84 17.57
N ARG A 309 18.25 -9.87 17.62
CA ARG A 309 16.85 -9.72 18.03
C ARG A 309 16.72 -9.05 19.43
N ARG A 310 17.54 -9.48 20.41
CA ARG A 310 17.56 -8.86 21.75
C ARG A 310 17.96 -7.39 21.68
N THR A 311 19.04 -7.08 20.98
CA THR A 311 19.52 -5.70 20.82
C THR A 311 18.43 -4.80 20.22
N TRP A 312 17.74 -5.23 19.16
CA TRP A 312 16.61 -4.51 18.60
C TRP A 312 15.46 -4.35 19.59
N ALA A 313 15.12 -5.39 20.35
CA ALA A 313 14.06 -5.35 21.35
C ALA A 313 14.41 -4.43 22.55
N GLU A 314 15.65 -4.43 23.00
CA GLU A 314 16.14 -3.54 24.06
C GLU A 314 16.16 -2.09 23.60
N ARG A 315 16.59 -1.82 22.37
CA ARG A 315 16.71 -0.46 21.83
C ARG A 315 15.37 0.14 21.45
N TYR A 316 14.51 -0.62 20.76
CA TYR A 316 13.29 -0.10 20.13
C TYR A 316 12.00 -0.75 20.61
N GLY A 317 12.03 -1.77 21.46
CA GLY A 317 10.84 -2.53 21.88
C GLY A 317 9.77 -1.72 22.62
N ALA A 318 10.12 -0.55 23.16
CA ALA A 318 9.15 0.41 23.70
C ALA A 318 8.30 1.10 22.59
N HIS A 319 8.75 1.05 21.32
CA HIS A 319 8.15 1.73 20.17
C HIS A 319 7.90 0.82 18.96
N ALA A 320 8.34 -0.44 19.02
CA ALA A 320 8.23 -1.38 17.92
C ALA A 320 8.02 -2.82 18.40
N TRP A 321 7.30 -3.62 17.61
CA TRP A 321 7.32 -5.07 17.72
C TRP A 321 8.54 -5.61 16.98
N VAL A 322 9.27 -6.51 17.61
CA VAL A 322 10.45 -7.17 17.03
C VAL A 322 10.14 -8.65 16.88
N LEU A 323 9.89 -9.09 15.66
CA LEU A 323 9.38 -10.42 15.33
C LEU A 323 10.34 -11.16 14.40
N THR A 324 10.44 -12.46 14.58
CA THR A 324 10.98 -13.31 13.52
C THR A 324 10.01 -13.39 12.34
N ARG A 325 10.50 -13.82 11.16
CA ARG A 325 9.66 -14.13 10.00
C ARG A 325 8.50 -15.04 10.37
N ASP A 326 8.79 -16.11 11.11
CA ASP A 326 7.80 -17.12 11.46
C ASP A 326 6.72 -16.53 12.36
N GLU A 327 7.09 -15.76 13.38
CA GLU A 327 6.14 -15.06 14.25
C GLU A 327 5.24 -14.09 13.46
N ALA A 328 5.79 -13.35 12.49
CA ALA A 328 5.01 -12.45 11.66
C ALA A 328 4.07 -13.19 10.68
N VAL A 329 4.52 -14.31 10.14
CA VAL A 329 3.71 -15.21 9.29
C VAL A 329 2.59 -15.84 10.12
N ASP A 330 2.89 -16.37 11.29
CA ASP A 330 1.91 -16.97 12.20
C ASP A 330 0.88 -15.95 12.71
N ALA A 331 1.29 -14.68 12.88
CA ALA A 331 0.38 -13.58 13.16
C ALA A 331 -0.49 -13.19 11.94
N GLY A 332 -0.25 -13.78 10.76
CA GLY A 332 -1.01 -13.56 9.54
C GLY A 332 -0.73 -12.24 8.84
N TRP A 333 0.39 -11.57 9.12
CA TRP A 333 0.67 -10.24 8.54
C TRP A 333 0.74 -10.23 7.02
N PHE A 334 1.14 -11.35 6.43
CA PHE A 334 1.22 -11.52 4.97
C PHE A 334 -0.01 -12.23 4.38
N GLY A 335 -1.07 -12.41 5.17
CA GLY A 335 -2.27 -13.15 4.80
C GLY A 335 -2.30 -14.57 5.37
N ALA A 336 -3.35 -15.33 5.01
CA ALA A 336 -3.55 -16.70 5.51
C ALA A 336 -2.60 -17.72 4.87
N VAL A 337 -2.07 -17.40 3.68
CA VAL A 337 -1.16 -18.28 2.91
C VAL A 337 0.08 -17.47 2.54
N VAL A 338 1.25 -18.03 2.80
CA VAL A 338 2.54 -17.49 2.34
C VAL A 338 3.22 -18.56 1.49
N GLU A 339 3.32 -18.31 0.19
CA GLU A 339 3.98 -19.24 -0.75
C GLU A 339 5.50 -19.29 -0.49
N ASP A 340 6.13 -20.42 -0.72
CA ASP A 340 7.57 -20.63 -0.46
C ASP A 340 8.44 -19.57 -1.18
N ARG A 341 8.11 -19.28 -2.46
CA ARG A 341 8.80 -18.22 -3.23
C ARG A 341 8.69 -16.83 -2.59
N VAL A 342 7.61 -16.57 -1.86
CA VAL A 342 7.36 -15.29 -1.18
C VAL A 342 8.04 -15.26 0.19
N ARG A 343 8.02 -16.40 0.90
CA ARG A 343 8.63 -16.52 2.23
C ARG A 343 10.12 -16.14 2.21
N ALA A 344 10.84 -16.51 1.15
CA ALA A 344 12.26 -16.16 0.98
C ALA A 344 12.51 -14.66 0.81
N ARG A 345 11.51 -13.88 0.39
CA ARG A 345 11.58 -12.42 0.22
C ARG A 345 11.35 -11.64 1.52
N ILE A 346 10.75 -12.28 2.52
CA ILE A 346 10.45 -11.67 3.82
C ILE A 346 11.70 -11.72 4.68
N GLY A 347 12.01 -10.62 5.37
CA GLY A 347 13.15 -10.54 6.30
C GLY A 347 13.13 -11.62 7.39
N ASP A 348 14.30 -12.09 7.82
CA ASP A 348 14.41 -13.04 8.93
C ASP A 348 13.95 -12.44 10.26
N LEU A 349 14.15 -11.11 10.40
CA LEU A 349 13.71 -10.32 11.54
C LEU A 349 12.96 -9.08 11.03
N LEU A 350 11.81 -8.79 11.63
CA LEU A 350 10.98 -7.65 11.31
C LEU A 350 10.88 -6.72 12.50
N VAL A 351 11.06 -5.42 12.27
CA VAL A 351 10.91 -4.37 13.29
C VAL A 351 9.80 -3.43 12.85
N ALA A 352 8.59 -3.66 13.38
CA ALA A 352 7.39 -2.93 13.01
C ALA A 352 7.05 -1.87 14.06
N VAL A 353 7.07 -0.61 13.67
CA VAL A 353 6.89 0.52 14.57
C VAL A 353 5.42 0.70 14.97
N HIS A 354 5.13 0.84 16.26
CA HIS A 354 3.78 1.14 16.75
C HIS A 354 3.62 2.56 17.35
N GLY A 355 4.74 3.30 17.45
CA GLY A 355 4.77 4.70 17.93
C GLY A 355 5.06 5.71 16.81
N ASP A 356 5.56 6.85 17.21
CA ASP A 356 5.92 8.00 16.36
C ASP A 356 7.40 7.95 15.88
N LEU A 357 7.87 6.79 15.45
CA LEU A 357 9.25 6.51 15.07
C LEU A 357 9.34 6.12 13.60
N ALA A 358 10.42 6.51 12.94
CA ALA A 358 10.83 6.01 11.63
C ALA A 358 12.30 5.59 11.68
N LEU A 359 12.61 4.42 11.15
CA LEU A 359 13.91 3.75 11.24
C LEU A 359 14.52 3.65 9.84
N TYR A 360 15.65 4.29 9.62
CA TYR A 360 16.32 4.34 8.33
C TYR A 360 17.69 3.64 8.38
N ASP A 361 18.07 3.06 7.27
CA ASP A 361 19.46 2.71 6.99
C ASP A 361 20.10 3.82 6.16
N GLY A 362 20.81 4.74 6.81
CA GLY A 362 21.43 5.90 6.16
C GLY A 362 22.46 5.55 5.10
N ARG A 363 22.94 4.31 5.06
CA ARG A 363 23.86 3.83 4.00
C ARG A 363 23.13 3.57 2.68
N ARG A 364 21.79 3.38 2.72
CA ARG A 364 20.94 3.00 1.58
C ARG A 364 20.03 4.12 1.07
N VAL A 365 19.67 5.05 1.96
CA VAL A 365 18.75 6.13 1.60
C VAL A 365 19.48 7.46 1.43
N PRO A 366 19.04 8.33 0.52
CA PRO A 366 19.62 9.65 0.38
C PRO A 366 19.25 10.53 1.59
N PRO A 367 20.07 11.56 1.93
CA PRO A 367 19.84 12.42 3.10
C PRO A 367 18.43 13.03 3.17
N HIS A 368 17.83 13.38 2.03
CA HIS A 368 16.50 13.96 1.99
C HIS A 368 15.37 12.97 2.40
N ALA A 369 15.65 11.66 2.45
CA ALA A 369 14.67 10.70 2.96
C ALA A 369 14.33 10.95 4.45
N PHE A 370 15.28 11.49 5.22
CA PHE A 370 15.06 11.89 6.60
C PHE A 370 14.21 13.16 6.75
N GLU A 371 13.90 13.87 5.67
CA GLU A 371 13.06 15.05 5.68
C GLU A 371 11.56 14.71 5.58
N MET A 372 11.22 13.47 5.17
CA MET A 372 9.84 13.03 5.01
C MET A 372 9.08 13.06 6.34
N VAL A 373 8.00 13.85 6.38
CA VAL A 373 7.19 14.08 7.60
C VAL A 373 6.18 12.96 7.78
N GLY A 374 5.27 12.79 6.83
CA GLY A 374 4.29 11.71 6.86
C GLY A 374 4.93 10.38 6.51
N GLN A 375 4.56 9.33 7.23
CA GLN A 375 5.12 7.99 7.11
C GLN A 375 4.01 6.95 7.21
N HIS A 376 4.23 5.79 6.60
CA HIS A 376 3.37 4.60 6.66
C HIS A 376 4.22 3.34 6.48
N GLY A 377 3.63 2.15 6.63
CA GLY A 377 4.33 0.86 6.51
C GLY A 377 3.98 -0.10 7.66
N ALA A 378 3.72 0.44 8.85
CA ALA A 378 3.49 -0.35 10.05
C ALA A 378 2.04 -0.87 10.15
N PRO A 379 1.82 -1.96 10.92
CA PRO A 379 0.50 -2.54 11.11
C PRO A 379 -0.37 -1.76 12.11
N THR A 380 -0.14 -0.47 12.28
CA THR A 380 -0.96 0.33 13.19
C THR A 380 -2.34 0.59 12.62
N ARG A 381 -3.31 0.81 13.50
CA ARG A 381 -4.69 1.11 13.08
C ARG A 381 -4.78 2.36 12.20
N ALA A 382 -3.96 3.37 12.49
CA ALA A 382 -3.93 4.62 11.74
C ALA A 382 -3.47 4.43 10.29
N GLU A 383 -2.60 3.45 10.06
CA GLU A 383 -2.04 3.13 8.75
C GLU A 383 -2.84 2.07 8.00
N ARG A 384 -3.51 1.13 8.73
CA ARG A 384 -4.26 0.02 8.13
C ARG A 384 -5.71 0.33 7.77
N GLU A 385 -6.41 1.17 8.55
CA GLU A 385 -7.82 1.43 8.32
C GLU A 385 -8.01 2.49 7.22
N VAL A 386 -8.73 2.10 6.16
CA VAL A 386 -9.10 2.98 5.04
C VAL A 386 -10.63 3.01 4.88
N PRO A 387 -11.21 4.11 4.37
CA PRO A 387 -12.65 4.16 4.12
C PRO A 387 -13.02 3.36 2.86
N LEU A 388 -14.23 2.82 2.80
CA LEU A 388 -14.91 2.44 1.58
C LEU A 388 -16.17 3.27 1.46
N LEU A 389 -16.20 4.15 0.49
CA LEU A 389 -17.29 5.06 0.19
C LEU A 389 -17.97 4.60 -1.09
N THR A 390 -19.31 4.66 -1.13
CA THR A 390 -20.08 4.15 -2.27
C THR A 390 -21.16 5.15 -2.67
N TRP A 391 -21.24 5.42 -3.97
CA TRP A 391 -22.33 6.18 -4.60
C TRP A 391 -22.94 5.33 -5.70
N HIS A 392 -24.24 5.38 -5.77
CA HIS A 392 -25.01 4.77 -6.85
C HIS A 392 -25.72 5.90 -7.61
N ARG A 393 -25.28 6.15 -8.85
CA ARG A 393 -25.81 7.25 -9.67
C ARG A 393 -27.08 6.83 -10.39
#